data_a4179f2258fc9a26ec3feeccc1a03a99
#
_entry.id   a4179f2258fc9a26ec3feeccc1a03a99
#
_cell.length_a   1.000
_cell.length_b   1.000
_cell.length_c   1.000
_cell.angle_alpha   90.00
_cell.angle_beta   90.00
_cell.angle_gamma   90.00
#
_symmetry.space_group_name_H-M   'P 1'
#
loop_
_entity.id
_entity.type
_entity.pdbx_description
1 polymer ?
#
loop_
_entity_poly.entity_id
_entity_poly.type
_entity_poly.pdbx_seq_one_letter_code
_entity_poly.pdbx_strand_id
1 'polypeptide(L)'
;MLALGIFVTAPAAAAPADLSAYLKARAADAAGETGLAAASYAKVLTAAPDDPVVAIRAYREALEAGDMSLATRAVAVLNKAGVAPADAALIPLGDAARRGDTKAASAAIATLSSGPLVVLAPSLYAWVAQAEGRDPEPSLATAAKDPVANRFATESRVLIAAAPRKQPLAIGVSRLLARLASDLSAGEPSPLSIALTQAALRADPSYDVARILLADALARNKLVDRALVVLDGVDAKGSSASAAVAERIDILATADRDGEALAAAKNRVDQKGSEPADWQRYADLLLTTGNLADAATWYQRIIAADGAKGGSWGNWLQYGGALDQAGRWPEARDALEKAVARGPAQPLALNYLGFAQVEHGDDIPGSIRLLERASRIDPTNASITDSLGWAYHLSGNTARALPLLETAAQAEPTNAEIADHLGDAYWSTGRNYEARYAWRAALLTAEPADTARITAKVANGLPPKACR
;
A
#
# COMPACT_ATOMS: atom_id res chain seq x y z
N MET A 1 59.59 -26.98 -18.83
CA MET A 1 58.48 -26.88 -17.87
C MET A 1 57.23 -26.51 -18.65
N LEU A 2 56.42 -27.52 -19.01
CA LEU A 2 55.10 -27.29 -19.65
C LEU A 2 54.08 -27.06 -18.55
N ALA A 3 53.39 -25.90 -18.55
CA ALA A 3 52.28 -25.64 -17.69
C ALA A 3 51.01 -26.18 -18.37
N LEU A 4 50.40 -27.22 -17.76
CA LEU A 4 49.14 -27.80 -18.17
C LEU A 4 48.04 -26.93 -17.58
N GLY A 5 47.39 -26.10 -18.42
CA GLY A 5 46.18 -25.35 -18.05
C GLY A 5 44.99 -26.28 -17.98
N ILE A 6 44.46 -26.51 -16.78
CA ILE A 6 43.18 -27.20 -16.57
C ILE A 6 42.08 -26.20 -16.91
N PHE A 7 41.44 -26.33 -18.09
CA PHE A 7 40.20 -25.68 -18.41
C PHE A 7 39.05 -26.40 -17.67
N VAL A 8 38.55 -25.82 -16.59
CA VAL A 8 37.30 -26.24 -15.99
C VAL A 8 36.20 -25.73 -16.91
N THR A 9 35.66 -26.59 -17.74
CA THR A 9 34.46 -26.31 -18.52
C THR A 9 33.27 -26.36 -17.54
N ALA A 10 32.69 -25.18 -17.25
CA ALA A 10 31.38 -25.15 -16.61
C ALA A 10 30.39 -25.92 -17.48
N PRO A 11 29.53 -26.79 -16.90
CA PRO A 11 28.54 -27.50 -17.68
C PRO A 11 27.62 -26.47 -18.35
N ALA A 12 27.54 -26.47 -19.68
CA ALA A 12 26.57 -25.70 -20.40
C ALA A 12 25.17 -26.14 -19.93
N ALA A 13 24.41 -25.20 -19.38
CA ALA A 13 23.02 -25.45 -19.05
C ALA A 13 22.33 -25.99 -20.32
N ALA A 14 21.78 -27.18 -20.24
CA ALA A 14 21.06 -27.78 -21.37
C ALA A 14 19.91 -26.84 -21.73
N ALA A 15 19.80 -26.47 -23.03
CA ALA A 15 18.67 -25.66 -23.47
C ALA A 15 17.37 -26.40 -23.10
N PRO A 16 16.32 -25.71 -22.62
CA PRO A 16 15.07 -26.34 -22.24
C PRO A 16 14.52 -27.14 -23.43
N ALA A 17 14.05 -28.37 -23.20
CA ALA A 17 13.60 -29.30 -24.24
C ALA A 17 12.44 -28.74 -25.09
N ASP A 18 11.72 -27.72 -24.62
CA ASP A 18 10.71 -26.93 -25.35
C ASP A 18 11.02 -25.41 -25.25
N LEU A 19 11.94 -24.98 -26.13
CA LEU A 19 12.32 -23.55 -26.17
C LEU A 19 11.13 -22.64 -26.53
N SER A 20 10.18 -23.12 -27.38
CA SER A 20 9.01 -22.32 -27.76
C SER A 20 8.09 -22.09 -26.57
N ALA A 21 7.80 -23.12 -25.78
CA ALA A 21 7.02 -22.98 -24.55
C ALA A 21 7.74 -22.11 -23.51
N TYR A 22 9.07 -22.21 -23.39
CA TYR A 22 9.85 -21.38 -22.50
C TYR A 22 9.82 -19.91 -22.90
N LEU A 23 10.01 -19.57 -24.17
CA LEU A 23 9.92 -18.20 -24.66
C LEU A 23 8.51 -17.61 -24.48
N LYS A 24 7.48 -18.44 -24.73
CA LYS A 24 6.08 -18.04 -24.46
C LYS A 24 5.84 -17.78 -22.99
N ALA A 25 6.36 -18.60 -22.09
CA ALA A 25 6.27 -18.39 -20.65
C ALA A 25 6.94 -17.08 -20.24
N ARG A 26 8.13 -16.79 -20.77
CA ARG A 26 8.88 -15.55 -20.52
C ARG A 26 8.17 -14.30 -21.05
N ALA A 27 7.53 -14.40 -22.21
CA ALA A 27 6.78 -13.28 -22.77
C ALA A 27 5.52 -12.98 -21.94
N ALA A 28 4.81 -14.02 -21.50
CA ALA A 28 3.63 -13.90 -20.65
C ALA A 28 3.99 -13.34 -19.26
N ASP A 29 5.10 -13.81 -18.63
CA ASP A 29 5.66 -13.29 -17.39
C ASP A 29 5.94 -11.76 -17.52
N ALA A 30 6.66 -11.36 -18.56
CA ALA A 30 6.96 -9.95 -18.84
C ALA A 30 5.72 -9.07 -19.11
N ALA A 31 4.64 -9.66 -19.60
CA ALA A 31 3.36 -9.01 -19.86
C ALA A 31 2.43 -9.00 -18.61
N GLY A 32 2.81 -9.64 -17.51
CA GLY A 32 1.95 -9.80 -16.33
C GLY A 32 0.80 -10.80 -16.50
N GLU A 33 0.84 -11.62 -17.56
CA GLU A 33 -0.17 -12.64 -17.85
C GLU A 33 0.10 -13.92 -17.05
N THR A 34 -0.02 -13.84 -15.71
CA THR A 34 0.39 -14.88 -14.75
C THR A 34 -0.20 -16.27 -15.06
N GLY A 35 -1.48 -16.33 -15.44
CA GLY A 35 -2.11 -17.60 -15.79
C GLY A 35 -1.50 -18.27 -17.03
N LEU A 36 -1.17 -17.49 -18.07
CA LEU A 36 -0.51 -17.98 -19.28
C LEU A 36 0.96 -18.34 -19.00
N ALA A 37 1.64 -17.55 -18.18
CA ALA A 37 3.01 -17.82 -17.75
C ALA A 37 3.08 -19.14 -16.98
N ALA A 38 2.25 -19.33 -15.95
CA ALA A 38 2.17 -20.57 -15.17
C ALA A 38 1.85 -21.80 -16.04
N ALA A 39 0.83 -21.70 -16.91
CA ALA A 39 0.47 -22.78 -17.81
C ALA A 39 1.59 -23.14 -18.79
N SER A 40 2.36 -22.15 -19.26
CA SER A 40 3.49 -22.37 -20.17
C SER A 40 4.69 -22.96 -19.41
N TYR A 41 5.04 -22.47 -18.22
CA TYR A 41 6.07 -23.08 -17.38
C TYR A 41 5.71 -24.49 -16.94
N ALA A 42 4.42 -24.80 -16.73
CA ALA A 42 3.97 -26.15 -16.44
C ALA A 42 4.31 -27.14 -17.56
N LYS A 43 4.18 -26.71 -18.84
CA LYS A 43 4.59 -27.50 -20.01
C LYS A 43 6.10 -27.69 -20.09
N VAL A 44 6.86 -26.60 -19.89
CA VAL A 44 8.32 -26.64 -19.88
C VAL A 44 8.84 -27.55 -18.77
N LEU A 45 8.30 -27.46 -17.56
CA LEU A 45 8.68 -28.30 -16.43
C LEU A 45 8.30 -29.80 -16.67
N THR A 46 7.25 -30.06 -17.46
CA THR A 46 6.90 -31.43 -17.84
C THR A 46 7.90 -32.01 -18.86
N ALA A 47 8.40 -31.17 -19.77
CA ALA A 47 9.41 -31.54 -20.74
C ALA A 47 10.83 -31.64 -20.14
N ALA A 48 11.11 -30.89 -19.09
CA ALA A 48 12.39 -30.85 -18.37
C ALA A 48 12.16 -31.01 -16.85
N PRO A 49 11.79 -32.21 -16.38
CA PRO A 49 11.28 -32.44 -15.02
C PRO A 49 12.31 -32.31 -13.93
N ASP A 50 13.59 -32.25 -14.23
CA ASP A 50 14.70 -32.12 -13.27
C ASP A 50 15.44 -30.77 -13.42
N ASP A 51 14.93 -29.82 -14.22
CA ASP A 51 15.59 -28.53 -14.44
C ASP A 51 15.24 -27.52 -13.32
N PRO A 52 16.18 -27.16 -12.43
CA PRO A 52 15.92 -26.24 -11.33
C PRO A 52 15.74 -24.78 -11.80
N VAL A 53 16.27 -24.39 -12.96
CA VAL A 53 16.10 -23.04 -13.52
C VAL A 53 14.67 -22.85 -14.00
N VAL A 54 14.09 -23.85 -14.62
CA VAL A 54 12.67 -23.87 -14.99
C VAL A 54 11.81 -23.95 -13.73
N ALA A 55 12.17 -24.81 -12.78
CA ALA A 55 11.40 -25.03 -11.56
C ALA A 55 11.27 -23.79 -10.70
N ILE A 56 12.33 -22.97 -10.54
CA ILE A 56 12.24 -21.75 -9.72
C ILE A 56 11.29 -20.71 -10.33
N ARG A 57 11.25 -20.59 -11.67
CA ARG A 57 10.30 -19.72 -12.36
C ARG A 57 8.89 -20.26 -12.27
N ALA A 58 8.72 -21.55 -12.56
CA ALA A 58 7.43 -22.22 -12.42
C ALA A 58 6.85 -22.07 -11.01
N TYR A 59 7.69 -22.12 -9.97
CA TYR A 59 7.28 -21.90 -8.59
C TYR A 59 6.73 -20.49 -8.36
N ARG A 60 7.44 -19.46 -8.84
CA ARG A 60 7.03 -18.06 -8.69
C ARG A 60 5.70 -17.79 -9.40
N GLU A 61 5.63 -18.11 -10.66
CA GLU A 61 4.43 -17.95 -11.47
C GLU A 61 3.23 -18.74 -10.92
N ALA A 62 3.49 -19.94 -10.40
CA ALA A 62 2.45 -20.76 -9.79
C ALA A 62 1.84 -20.10 -8.54
N LEU A 63 2.66 -19.46 -7.72
CA LEU A 63 2.16 -18.72 -6.54
C LEU A 63 1.29 -17.52 -6.95
N GLU A 64 1.72 -16.76 -7.94
CA GLU A 64 0.99 -15.60 -8.44
C GLU A 64 -0.32 -16.00 -9.15
N ALA A 65 -0.28 -17.04 -9.98
CA ALA A 65 -1.45 -17.59 -10.64
C ALA A 65 -2.38 -18.37 -9.69
N GLY A 66 -1.89 -18.81 -8.52
CA GLY A 66 -2.61 -19.69 -7.61
C GLY A 66 -2.64 -21.15 -8.07
N ASP A 67 -1.73 -21.58 -8.98
CA ASP A 67 -1.58 -22.99 -9.39
C ASP A 67 -0.74 -23.76 -8.38
N MET A 68 -1.39 -24.19 -7.30
CA MET A 68 -0.71 -24.94 -6.23
C MET A 68 -0.23 -26.32 -6.67
N SER A 69 -0.77 -26.89 -7.75
CA SER A 69 -0.28 -28.14 -8.32
C SER A 69 1.09 -27.95 -8.96
N LEU A 70 1.23 -26.90 -9.76
CA LEU A 70 2.51 -26.51 -10.34
C LEU A 70 3.52 -26.13 -9.27
N ALA A 71 3.12 -25.32 -8.28
CA ALA A 71 3.98 -24.93 -7.16
C ALA A 71 4.55 -26.17 -6.44
N THR A 72 3.70 -27.16 -6.13
CA THR A 72 4.12 -28.40 -5.45
C THR A 72 5.13 -29.20 -6.31
N ARG A 73 4.89 -29.33 -7.63
CA ARG A 73 5.83 -30.02 -8.52
C ARG A 73 7.17 -29.29 -8.62
N ALA A 74 7.12 -27.96 -8.74
CA ALA A 74 8.32 -27.14 -8.82
C ALA A 74 9.16 -27.24 -7.52
N VAL A 75 8.52 -27.18 -6.36
CA VAL A 75 9.18 -27.34 -5.05
C VAL A 75 9.86 -28.71 -4.94
N ALA A 76 9.24 -29.77 -5.43
CA ALA A 76 9.85 -31.10 -5.42
C ALA A 76 11.16 -31.16 -6.24
N VAL A 77 11.19 -30.51 -7.41
CA VAL A 77 12.41 -30.42 -8.25
C VAL A 77 13.48 -29.59 -7.55
N LEU A 78 13.11 -28.43 -6.98
CA LEU A 78 14.04 -27.53 -6.27
C LEU A 78 14.65 -28.21 -5.05
N ASN A 79 13.85 -28.96 -4.28
CA ASN A 79 14.35 -29.73 -3.13
C ASN A 79 15.34 -30.82 -3.55
N LYS A 80 15.03 -31.58 -4.63
CA LYS A 80 15.91 -32.60 -5.18
C LYS A 80 17.25 -32.01 -5.65
N ALA A 81 17.23 -30.81 -6.22
CA ALA A 81 18.42 -30.09 -6.65
C ALA A 81 19.16 -29.36 -5.49
N GLY A 82 18.62 -29.30 -4.28
CA GLY A 82 19.21 -28.59 -3.15
C GLY A 82 19.24 -27.08 -3.25
N VAL A 83 18.38 -26.49 -4.09
CA VAL A 83 18.31 -25.04 -4.39
C VAL A 83 16.94 -24.43 -4.09
N ALA A 84 16.13 -25.09 -3.28
CA ALA A 84 14.82 -24.61 -2.90
C ALA A 84 14.93 -23.28 -2.11
N PRO A 85 14.18 -22.22 -2.46
CA PRO A 85 14.14 -21.00 -1.68
C PRO A 85 13.53 -21.24 -0.30
N ALA A 86 13.86 -20.35 0.67
CA ALA A 86 13.45 -20.52 2.05
C ALA A 86 11.92 -20.60 2.24
N ASP A 87 11.17 -19.91 1.40
CA ASP A 87 9.70 -19.90 1.37
C ASP A 87 9.07 -21.17 0.75
N ALA A 88 9.82 -21.97 0.03
CA ALA A 88 9.28 -23.18 -0.64
C ALA A 88 8.69 -24.18 0.35
N ALA A 89 9.20 -24.24 1.59
CA ALA A 89 8.67 -25.12 2.63
C ALA A 89 7.28 -24.73 3.15
N LEU A 90 6.79 -23.52 2.82
CA LEU A 90 5.43 -23.07 3.15
C LEU A 90 4.35 -23.91 2.47
N ILE A 91 4.60 -24.38 1.21
CA ILE A 91 3.64 -25.20 0.47
C ILE A 91 3.41 -26.55 1.14
N PRO A 92 4.44 -27.38 1.40
CA PRO A 92 4.23 -28.63 2.13
C PRO A 92 3.72 -28.42 3.57
N LEU A 93 4.04 -27.30 4.24
CA LEU A 93 3.50 -26.97 5.55
C LEU A 93 1.96 -26.76 5.47
N GLY A 94 1.48 -25.98 4.51
CA GLY A 94 0.05 -25.75 4.31
C GLY A 94 -0.70 -27.05 4.01
N ASP A 95 -0.14 -27.90 3.15
CA ASP A 95 -0.71 -29.21 2.84
C ASP A 95 -0.79 -30.16 4.03
N ALA A 96 0.29 -30.23 4.82
CA ALA A 96 0.35 -31.04 6.03
C ALA A 96 -0.65 -30.53 7.08
N ALA A 97 -0.73 -29.22 7.25
CA ALA A 97 -1.67 -28.60 8.19
C ALA A 97 -3.13 -28.93 7.83
N ARG A 98 -3.51 -28.82 6.56
CA ARG A 98 -4.86 -29.16 6.07
C ARG A 98 -5.24 -30.61 6.33
N ARG A 99 -4.28 -31.53 6.18
CA ARG A 99 -4.51 -32.97 6.45
C ARG A 99 -4.40 -33.35 7.92
N GLY A 100 -3.93 -32.42 8.79
CA GLY A 100 -3.63 -32.73 10.18
C GLY A 100 -2.40 -33.64 10.33
N ASP A 101 -1.51 -33.66 9.35
CA ASP A 101 -0.28 -34.48 9.36
C ASP A 101 0.83 -33.76 10.13
N THR A 102 0.87 -34.02 11.43
CA THR A 102 1.84 -33.38 12.36
C THR A 102 3.28 -33.74 12.05
N LYS A 103 3.54 -34.95 11.54
CA LYS A 103 4.89 -35.39 11.15
C LYS A 103 5.39 -34.63 9.94
N ALA A 104 4.59 -34.53 8.88
CA ALA A 104 4.94 -33.77 7.68
C ALA A 104 5.06 -32.27 7.99
N ALA A 105 4.17 -31.72 8.83
CA ALA A 105 4.26 -30.35 9.29
C ALA A 105 5.57 -30.07 10.03
N SER A 106 5.96 -30.93 10.97
CA SER A 106 7.23 -30.79 11.70
C SER A 106 8.45 -30.82 10.78
N ALA A 107 8.43 -31.67 9.74
CA ALA A 107 9.51 -31.72 8.74
C ALA A 107 9.60 -30.40 7.95
N ALA A 108 8.46 -29.83 7.52
CA ALA A 108 8.42 -28.56 6.84
C ALA A 108 8.89 -27.38 7.74
N ILE A 109 8.47 -27.38 9.02
CA ILE A 109 8.91 -26.39 10.02
C ILE A 109 10.43 -26.45 10.22
N ALA A 110 11.01 -27.65 10.29
CA ALA A 110 12.45 -27.82 10.43
C ALA A 110 13.22 -27.17 9.26
N THR A 111 12.68 -27.26 8.03
CA THR A 111 13.26 -26.57 6.86
C THR A 111 13.14 -25.05 6.98
N LEU A 112 11.98 -24.52 7.40
CA LEU A 112 11.78 -23.08 7.63
C LEU A 112 12.71 -22.53 8.71
N SER A 113 13.05 -23.33 9.70
CA SER A 113 13.90 -22.95 10.85
C SER A 113 15.36 -22.67 10.48
N SER A 114 15.80 -23.02 9.28
CA SER A 114 17.13 -22.72 8.77
C SER A 114 17.23 -21.38 8.01
N GLY A 115 16.12 -20.61 7.92
CA GLY A 115 16.03 -19.38 7.14
C GLY A 115 15.36 -18.21 7.89
N PRO A 116 15.02 -17.12 7.20
CA PRO A 116 14.46 -15.91 7.80
C PRO A 116 13.08 -16.14 8.46
N LEU A 117 12.39 -17.23 8.14
CA LEU A 117 11.10 -17.60 8.73
C LEU A 117 11.24 -18.37 10.07
N VAL A 118 12.46 -18.52 10.60
CA VAL A 118 12.74 -19.17 11.91
C VAL A 118 11.93 -18.58 13.05
N VAL A 119 11.60 -17.28 12.98
CA VAL A 119 10.78 -16.58 13.99
C VAL A 119 9.39 -17.17 14.18
N LEU A 120 8.87 -17.91 13.20
CA LEU A 120 7.57 -18.60 13.30
C LEU A 120 7.68 -19.99 13.95
N ALA A 121 8.88 -20.60 13.99
CA ALA A 121 9.06 -21.98 14.38
C ALA A 121 8.51 -22.30 15.80
N PRO A 122 8.73 -21.48 16.85
CA PRO A 122 8.16 -21.74 18.17
C PRO A 122 6.63 -21.87 18.15
N SER A 123 5.95 -20.94 17.47
CA SER A 123 4.50 -20.94 17.34
C SER A 123 3.99 -22.10 16.49
N LEU A 124 4.65 -22.40 15.38
CA LEU A 124 4.29 -23.53 14.52
C LEU A 124 4.41 -24.87 15.26
N TYR A 125 5.51 -25.10 16.00
CA TYR A 125 5.66 -26.30 16.82
C TYR A 125 4.64 -26.38 17.97
N ALA A 126 4.22 -25.24 18.52
CA ALA A 126 3.16 -25.21 19.52
C ALA A 126 1.81 -25.69 18.92
N TRP A 127 1.48 -25.29 17.70
CA TRP A 127 0.29 -25.77 17.01
C TRP A 127 0.36 -27.26 16.64
N VAL A 128 1.55 -27.77 16.33
CA VAL A 128 1.79 -29.22 16.19
C VAL A 128 1.54 -29.93 17.50
N ALA A 129 2.12 -29.46 18.61
CA ALA A 129 1.90 -30.03 19.95
C ALA A 129 0.42 -30.03 20.33
N GLN A 130 -0.29 -28.93 20.09
CA GLN A 130 -1.74 -28.83 20.32
C GLN A 130 -2.52 -29.87 19.50
N ALA A 131 -2.15 -30.07 18.24
CA ALA A 131 -2.80 -31.06 17.37
C ALA A 131 -2.57 -32.50 17.81
N GLU A 132 -1.43 -32.78 18.48
CA GLU A 132 -1.07 -34.08 19.07
C GLU A 132 -1.60 -34.27 20.49
N GLY A 133 -2.30 -33.27 21.04
CA GLY A 133 -2.80 -33.30 22.43
C GLY A 133 -1.68 -33.13 23.48
N ARG A 134 -0.51 -32.61 23.08
CA ARG A 134 0.60 -32.29 23.96
C ARG A 134 0.53 -30.83 24.43
N ASP A 135 1.23 -30.52 25.52
CA ASP A 135 1.38 -29.14 26.00
C ASP A 135 2.14 -28.29 24.97
N PRO A 136 1.56 -27.17 24.47
CA PRO A 136 2.22 -26.28 23.54
C PRO A 136 3.27 -25.36 24.20
N GLU A 137 3.20 -25.14 25.52
CA GLU A 137 4.02 -24.15 26.22
C GLU A 137 5.54 -24.38 26.11
N PRO A 138 6.08 -25.60 26.16
CA PRO A 138 7.50 -25.80 25.94
C PRO A 138 8.03 -25.25 24.62
N SER A 139 7.22 -25.33 23.55
CA SER A 139 7.59 -24.76 22.25
C SER A 139 7.53 -23.24 22.27
N LEU A 140 6.48 -22.65 22.84
CA LEU A 140 6.29 -21.19 22.92
C LEU A 140 7.37 -20.52 23.78
N ALA A 141 7.80 -21.18 24.85
CA ALA A 141 8.86 -20.65 25.73
C ALA A 141 10.21 -20.49 25.02
N THR A 142 10.47 -21.21 23.93
CA THR A 142 11.71 -21.05 23.15
C THR A 142 11.82 -19.68 22.45
N ALA A 143 10.68 -19.01 22.25
CA ALA A 143 10.61 -17.69 21.63
C ALA A 143 11.07 -16.53 22.55
N ALA A 144 11.23 -16.76 23.86
CA ALA A 144 11.42 -15.69 24.86
C ALA A 144 12.61 -14.77 24.61
N LYS A 145 13.64 -15.24 23.89
CA LYS A 145 14.87 -14.48 23.62
C LYS A 145 14.82 -13.63 22.35
N ASP A 146 13.84 -13.86 21.49
CA ASP A 146 13.65 -13.13 20.25
C ASP A 146 12.35 -12.30 20.33
N PRO A 147 12.40 -10.95 20.29
CA PRO A 147 11.21 -10.11 20.43
C PRO A 147 10.13 -10.38 19.38
N VAL A 148 10.53 -10.68 18.13
CA VAL A 148 9.60 -10.96 17.04
C VAL A 148 8.93 -12.32 17.25
N ALA A 149 9.73 -13.36 17.49
CA ALA A 149 9.21 -14.70 17.79
C ALA A 149 8.31 -14.70 19.04
N ASN A 150 8.68 -13.94 20.09
CA ASN A 150 7.90 -13.83 21.32
C ASN A 150 6.53 -13.15 21.11
N ARG A 151 6.43 -12.18 20.19
CA ARG A 151 5.14 -11.59 19.81
C ARG A 151 4.22 -12.66 19.21
N PHE A 152 4.69 -13.42 18.22
CA PHE A 152 3.92 -14.52 17.64
C PHE A 152 3.57 -15.62 18.66
N ALA A 153 4.48 -15.93 19.58
CA ALA A 153 4.22 -16.89 20.65
C ALA A 153 3.13 -16.39 21.61
N THR A 154 3.13 -15.11 21.97
CA THR A 154 2.11 -14.50 22.82
C THR A 154 0.72 -14.54 22.16
N GLU A 155 0.63 -14.17 20.89
CA GLU A 155 -0.61 -14.26 20.11
C GLU A 155 -1.08 -15.72 19.97
N SER A 156 -0.15 -16.66 19.74
CA SER A 156 -0.45 -18.09 19.64
C SER A 156 -1.02 -18.67 20.94
N ARG A 157 -0.54 -18.26 22.13
CA ARG A 157 -1.13 -18.67 23.42
C ARG A 157 -2.62 -18.33 23.51
N VAL A 158 -2.98 -17.08 23.12
CA VAL A 158 -4.37 -16.64 23.14
C VAL A 158 -5.21 -17.44 22.14
N LEU A 159 -4.71 -17.63 20.93
CA LEU A 159 -5.41 -18.37 19.88
C LEU A 159 -5.57 -19.86 20.22
N ILE A 160 -4.54 -20.51 20.76
CA ILE A 160 -4.59 -21.92 21.19
C ILE A 160 -5.63 -22.12 22.29
N ALA A 161 -5.67 -21.21 23.29
CA ALA A 161 -6.64 -21.27 24.36
C ALA A 161 -8.10 -21.14 23.88
N ALA A 162 -8.32 -20.40 22.80
CA ALA A 162 -9.65 -20.17 22.19
C ALA A 162 -9.96 -21.13 21.02
N ALA A 163 -8.99 -21.95 20.59
CA ALA A 163 -9.11 -22.74 19.37
C ALA A 163 -10.16 -23.85 19.49
N PRO A 164 -10.98 -24.08 18.46
CA PRO A 164 -11.84 -25.24 18.40
C PRO A 164 -10.99 -26.53 18.36
N ARG A 165 -11.50 -27.59 18.98
CA ARG A 165 -10.81 -28.90 19.01
C ARG A 165 -10.65 -29.57 17.64
N LYS A 166 -11.41 -29.10 16.63
CA LYS A 166 -11.41 -29.65 15.28
C LYS A 166 -10.40 -28.90 14.41
N GLN A 167 -9.47 -29.65 13.81
CA GLN A 167 -8.43 -29.15 12.89
C GLN A 167 -7.56 -27.99 13.45
N PRO A 168 -7.03 -28.09 14.67
CA PRO A 168 -6.31 -26.99 15.30
C PRO A 168 -5.06 -26.59 14.49
N LEU A 169 -4.36 -27.55 13.86
CA LEU A 169 -3.16 -27.31 13.07
C LEU A 169 -3.45 -26.46 11.83
N ALA A 170 -4.52 -26.77 11.09
CA ALA A 170 -4.93 -26.01 9.92
C ALA A 170 -5.23 -24.54 10.26
N ILE A 171 -6.02 -24.35 11.33
CA ILE A 171 -6.41 -23.03 11.82
C ILE A 171 -5.17 -22.25 12.31
N GLY A 172 -4.31 -22.88 13.09
CA GLY A 172 -3.12 -22.25 13.67
C GLY A 172 -2.12 -21.82 12.61
N VAL A 173 -1.79 -22.72 11.70
CA VAL A 173 -0.86 -22.42 10.59
C VAL A 173 -1.42 -21.30 9.70
N SER A 174 -2.69 -21.39 9.30
CA SER A 174 -3.32 -20.39 8.43
C SER A 174 -3.28 -19.00 9.07
N ARG A 175 -3.69 -18.87 10.34
CA ARG A 175 -3.71 -17.58 11.03
C ARG A 175 -2.33 -17.00 11.27
N LEU A 176 -1.36 -17.84 11.62
CA LEU A 176 0.02 -17.41 11.86
C LEU A 176 0.69 -16.88 10.59
N LEU A 177 0.52 -17.59 9.47
CA LEU A 177 1.06 -17.16 8.18
C LEU A 177 0.39 -15.88 7.67
N ALA A 178 -0.94 -15.78 7.79
CA ALA A 178 -1.68 -14.57 7.44
C ALA A 178 -1.27 -13.37 8.32
N ARG A 179 -1.01 -13.60 9.62
CA ARG A 179 -0.52 -12.57 10.54
C ARG A 179 0.83 -12.01 10.11
N LEU A 180 1.79 -12.87 9.74
CA LEU A 180 3.07 -12.41 9.22
C LEU A 180 2.91 -11.68 7.89
N ALA A 181 2.05 -12.16 6.98
CA ALA A 181 1.75 -11.46 5.73
C ALA A 181 1.18 -10.07 5.98
N SER A 182 0.28 -9.91 6.96
CA SER A 182 -0.25 -8.61 7.39
C SER A 182 0.83 -7.67 7.95
N ASP A 183 1.82 -8.19 8.70
CA ASP A 183 2.94 -7.37 9.17
C ASP A 183 3.81 -6.86 8.00
N LEU A 184 3.97 -7.68 6.96
CA LEU A 184 4.72 -7.32 5.77
C LEU A 184 3.97 -6.33 4.84
N SER A 185 2.65 -6.24 4.95
CA SER A 185 1.87 -5.31 4.12
C SER A 185 2.15 -3.83 4.42
N ALA A 186 2.71 -3.52 5.59
CA ALA A 186 3.13 -2.17 5.93
C ALA A 186 4.47 -1.73 5.26
N GLY A 187 5.23 -2.68 4.69
CA GLY A 187 6.53 -2.45 4.04
C GLY A 187 6.46 -2.43 2.51
N GLU A 188 7.60 -2.57 1.86
CA GLU A 188 7.69 -2.69 0.40
C GLU A 188 7.00 -3.96 -0.12
N PRO A 189 6.46 -3.94 -1.37
CA PRO A 189 5.87 -5.13 -1.99
C PRO A 189 6.83 -6.31 -1.97
N SER A 190 6.34 -7.47 -1.53
CA SER A 190 7.18 -8.65 -1.35
C SER A 190 6.50 -9.92 -1.90
N PRO A 191 7.18 -10.70 -2.76
CA PRO A 191 6.70 -12.03 -3.18
C PRO A 191 6.47 -12.99 -2.00
N LEU A 192 7.16 -12.77 -0.86
CA LEU A 192 6.96 -13.57 0.35
C LEU A 192 5.54 -13.43 0.90
N SER A 193 4.91 -12.24 0.80
CA SER A 193 3.52 -12.04 1.23
C SER A 193 2.55 -12.91 0.42
N ILE A 194 2.79 -13.09 -0.89
CA ILE A 194 2.02 -14.00 -1.74
C ILE A 194 2.21 -15.45 -1.29
N ALA A 195 3.46 -15.88 -1.05
CA ALA A 195 3.76 -17.24 -0.63
C ALA A 195 3.11 -17.59 0.73
N LEU A 196 3.17 -16.67 1.70
CA LEU A 196 2.57 -16.82 3.03
C LEU A 196 1.04 -16.95 2.95
N THR A 197 0.38 -16.05 2.20
CA THR A 197 -1.08 -16.05 2.08
C THR A 197 -1.60 -17.23 1.26
N GLN A 198 -0.88 -17.65 0.23
CA GLN A 198 -1.18 -18.88 -0.52
C GLN A 198 -1.07 -20.12 0.39
N ALA A 199 -0.02 -20.22 1.20
CA ALA A 199 0.14 -21.32 2.14
C ALA A 199 -0.92 -21.28 3.27
N ALA A 200 -1.30 -20.10 3.73
CA ALA A 200 -2.39 -19.90 4.69
C ALA A 200 -3.72 -20.44 4.15
N LEU A 201 -4.08 -20.07 2.91
CA LEU A 201 -5.28 -20.57 2.22
C LEU A 201 -5.20 -22.07 1.90
N ARG A 202 -4.00 -22.59 1.67
CA ARG A 202 -3.80 -24.04 1.48
C ARG A 202 -4.05 -24.81 2.78
N ALA A 203 -3.67 -24.24 3.92
CA ALA A 203 -3.95 -24.83 5.25
C ALA A 203 -5.45 -24.75 5.58
N ASP A 204 -6.06 -23.56 5.42
CA ASP A 204 -7.48 -23.32 5.68
C ASP A 204 -8.10 -22.51 4.54
N PRO A 205 -8.72 -23.17 3.53
CA PRO A 205 -9.36 -22.49 2.40
C PRO A 205 -10.57 -21.61 2.76
N SER A 206 -11.10 -21.75 3.96
CA SER A 206 -12.25 -20.97 4.45
C SER A 206 -11.85 -19.67 5.14
N TYR A 207 -10.53 -19.41 5.30
CA TYR A 207 -10.04 -18.24 6.01
C TYR A 207 -9.99 -17.00 5.10
N ASP A 208 -11.11 -16.29 5.00
CA ASP A 208 -11.28 -15.14 4.10
C ASP A 208 -10.33 -13.98 4.39
N VAL A 209 -9.86 -13.81 5.62
CA VAL A 209 -8.83 -12.81 5.94
C VAL A 209 -7.53 -13.07 5.15
N ALA A 210 -7.09 -14.34 5.05
CA ALA A 210 -5.93 -14.68 4.23
C ALA A 210 -6.18 -14.43 2.75
N ARG A 211 -7.44 -14.55 2.28
CA ARG A 211 -7.82 -14.25 0.89
C ARG A 211 -7.74 -12.75 0.59
N ILE A 212 -8.20 -11.91 1.51
CA ILE A 212 -8.09 -10.44 1.39
C ILE A 212 -6.60 -10.02 1.39
N LEU A 213 -5.80 -10.56 2.31
CA LEU A 213 -4.36 -10.30 2.35
C LEU A 213 -3.61 -10.80 1.10
N LEU A 214 -4.09 -11.89 0.48
CA LEU A 214 -3.55 -12.33 -0.81
C LEU A 214 -3.87 -11.34 -1.91
N ALA A 215 -5.08 -10.79 -1.92
CA ALA A 215 -5.47 -9.78 -2.91
C ALA A 215 -4.63 -8.50 -2.77
N ASP A 216 -4.45 -7.98 -1.54
CA ASP A 216 -3.52 -6.87 -1.26
C ASP A 216 -2.11 -7.19 -1.77
N ALA A 217 -1.55 -8.34 -1.39
CA ALA A 217 -0.20 -8.73 -1.81
C ALA A 217 -0.05 -8.81 -3.34
N LEU A 218 -1.04 -9.34 -4.05
CA LEU A 218 -1.06 -9.40 -5.52
C LEU A 218 -1.15 -8.01 -6.14
N ALA A 219 -2.06 -7.16 -5.67
CA ALA A 219 -2.24 -5.80 -6.17
C ALA A 219 -0.98 -4.96 -6.01
N ARG A 220 -0.33 -5.01 -4.84
CA ARG A 220 0.93 -4.33 -4.56
C ARG A 220 2.08 -4.82 -5.45
N ASN A 221 2.02 -6.07 -5.92
CA ASN A 221 2.92 -6.61 -6.93
C ASN A 221 2.41 -6.35 -8.37
N LYS A 222 1.48 -5.40 -8.57
CA LYS A 222 0.92 -4.98 -9.86
C LYS A 222 0.07 -6.04 -10.59
N LEU A 223 -0.40 -7.05 -9.88
CA LEU A 223 -1.25 -8.12 -10.39
C LEU A 223 -2.73 -7.85 -10.06
N VAL A 224 -3.21 -6.67 -10.43
CA VAL A 224 -4.52 -6.11 -10.03
C VAL A 224 -5.68 -7.03 -10.42
N ASP A 225 -5.76 -7.48 -11.68
CA ASP A 225 -6.86 -8.34 -12.13
C ASP A 225 -6.88 -9.67 -11.37
N ARG A 226 -5.71 -10.23 -11.07
CA ARG A 226 -5.60 -11.44 -10.25
C ARG A 226 -6.08 -11.21 -8.82
N ALA A 227 -5.75 -10.07 -8.22
CA ALA A 227 -6.22 -9.66 -6.91
C ALA A 227 -7.76 -9.61 -6.86
N LEU A 228 -8.37 -8.98 -7.85
CA LEU A 228 -9.84 -8.86 -7.95
C LEU A 228 -10.51 -10.23 -8.06
N VAL A 229 -9.96 -11.16 -8.86
CA VAL A 229 -10.44 -12.56 -8.97
C VAL A 229 -10.33 -13.29 -7.62
N VAL A 230 -9.27 -13.06 -6.86
CA VAL A 230 -9.11 -13.66 -5.52
C VAL A 230 -10.20 -13.20 -4.57
N LEU A 231 -10.56 -11.90 -4.60
CA LEU A 231 -11.63 -11.35 -3.77
C LEU A 231 -13.03 -11.93 -4.09
N ASP A 232 -13.27 -12.38 -5.32
CA ASP A 232 -14.53 -13.04 -5.68
C ASP A 232 -14.77 -14.35 -4.91
N GLY A 233 -13.72 -14.93 -4.35
CA GLY A 233 -13.80 -16.14 -3.52
C GLY A 233 -14.18 -15.88 -2.06
N VAL A 234 -14.33 -14.64 -1.61
CA VAL A 234 -14.76 -14.31 -0.23
C VAL A 234 -16.24 -14.58 -0.07
N ASP A 235 -16.63 -15.19 1.05
CA ASP A 235 -18.06 -15.41 1.35
C ASP A 235 -18.79 -14.08 1.50
N ALA A 236 -19.67 -13.79 0.55
CA ALA A 236 -20.46 -12.56 0.50
C ALA A 236 -21.40 -12.36 1.71
N LYS A 237 -21.65 -13.40 2.51
CA LYS A 237 -22.44 -13.37 3.74
C LYS A 237 -21.59 -13.54 5.00
N GLY A 238 -20.30 -13.76 4.83
CA GLY A 238 -19.33 -13.91 5.92
C GLY A 238 -18.99 -12.59 6.61
N SER A 239 -18.35 -12.71 7.76
CA SER A 239 -17.88 -11.54 8.53
C SER A 239 -16.84 -10.69 7.79
N SER A 240 -16.18 -11.24 6.77
CA SER A 240 -15.16 -10.56 5.96
C SER A 240 -15.72 -9.88 4.70
N ALA A 241 -17.03 -10.00 4.42
CA ALA A 241 -17.62 -9.48 3.19
C ALA A 241 -17.41 -7.96 3.00
N SER A 242 -17.67 -7.15 4.05
CA SER A 242 -17.46 -5.70 4.00
C SER A 242 -15.99 -5.34 3.80
N ALA A 243 -15.06 -6.07 4.45
CA ALA A 243 -13.63 -5.86 4.27
C ALA A 243 -13.16 -6.20 2.84
N ALA A 244 -13.71 -7.25 2.23
CA ALA A 244 -13.38 -7.61 0.86
C ALA A 244 -13.88 -6.57 -0.16
N VAL A 245 -15.05 -5.97 0.07
CA VAL A 245 -15.56 -4.87 -0.77
C VAL A 245 -14.68 -3.63 -0.60
N ALA A 246 -14.30 -3.30 0.63
CA ALA A 246 -13.38 -2.19 0.91
C ALA A 246 -12.05 -2.38 0.19
N GLU A 247 -11.44 -3.55 0.34
CA GLU A 247 -10.18 -3.91 -0.32
C GLU A 247 -10.27 -3.82 -1.86
N ARG A 248 -11.37 -4.30 -2.44
CA ARG A 248 -11.63 -4.17 -3.88
C ARG A 248 -11.61 -2.72 -4.35
N ILE A 249 -12.28 -1.84 -3.59
CA ILE A 249 -12.34 -0.41 -3.92
C ILE A 249 -10.96 0.21 -3.82
N ASP A 250 -10.21 -0.08 -2.75
CA ASP A 250 -8.89 0.47 -2.51
C ASP A 250 -7.87 -0.02 -3.56
N ILE A 251 -7.94 -1.29 -3.98
CA ILE A 251 -7.14 -1.85 -5.08
C ILE A 251 -7.45 -1.14 -6.41
N LEU A 252 -8.72 -0.95 -6.74
CA LEU A 252 -9.13 -0.30 -7.98
C LEU A 252 -8.68 1.17 -8.02
N ALA A 253 -8.84 1.91 -6.92
CA ALA A 253 -8.40 3.30 -6.80
C ALA A 253 -6.88 3.42 -6.93
N THR A 254 -6.12 2.55 -6.26
CA THR A 254 -4.64 2.55 -6.33
C THR A 254 -4.11 2.19 -7.72
N ALA A 255 -4.90 1.48 -8.51
CA ALA A 255 -4.58 1.07 -9.88
C ALA A 255 -5.08 2.07 -10.95
N ASP A 256 -5.47 3.28 -10.57
CA ASP A 256 -6.04 4.32 -11.44
C ASP A 256 -7.30 3.85 -12.22
N ARG A 257 -8.05 2.87 -11.67
CA ARG A 257 -9.31 2.36 -12.22
C ARG A 257 -10.50 3.08 -11.59
N ASP A 258 -10.47 4.39 -11.56
CA ASP A 258 -11.36 5.28 -10.82
C ASP A 258 -12.86 5.03 -11.10
N GLY A 259 -13.21 4.80 -12.36
CA GLY A 259 -14.59 4.53 -12.74
C GLY A 259 -15.15 3.25 -12.10
N GLU A 260 -14.32 2.21 -12.00
CA GLU A 260 -14.71 0.95 -11.36
C GLU A 260 -14.71 1.07 -9.83
N ALA A 261 -13.75 1.80 -9.27
CA ALA A 261 -13.69 2.09 -7.85
C ALA A 261 -14.94 2.86 -7.39
N LEU A 262 -15.32 3.92 -8.10
CA LEU A 262 -16.53 4.71 -7.85
C LEU A 262 -17.80 3.87 -7.96
N ALA A 263 -17.90 3.02 -9.00
CA ALA A 263 -19.07 2.15 -9.18
C ALA A 263 -19.19 1.13 -8.03
N ALA A 264 -18.08 0.54 -7.59
CA ALA A 264 -18.04 -0.40 -6.47
C ALA A 264 -18.40 0.29 -5.15
N ALA A 265 -17.82 1.47 -4.87
CA ALA A 265 -18.09 2.25 -3.68
C ALA A 265 -19.56 2.73 -3.65
N LYS A 266 -20.08 3.23 -4.78
CA LYS A 266 -21.49 3.61 -4.90
C LYS A 266 -22.43 2.44 -4.62
N ASN A 267 -22.16 1.29 -5.21
CA ASN A 267 -22.95 0.07 -4.96
C ASN A 267 -22.95 -0.28 -3.45
N ARG A 268 -21.80 -0.13 -2.77
CA ARG A 268 -21.69 -0.42 -1.33
C ARG A 268 -22.51 0.56 -0.50
N VAL A 269 -22.47 1.87 -0.77
CA VAL A 269 -23.22 2.87 0.01
C VAL A 269 -24.73 2.82 -0.25
N ASP A 270 -25.16 2.31 -1.40
CA ASP A 270 -26.58 2.11 -1.73
C ASP A 270 -27.17 0.85 -1.06
N GLN A 271 -26.33 -0.06 -0.56
CA GLN A 271 -26.79 -1.26 0.13
C GLN A 271 -27.29 -0.97 1.55
N LYS A 272 -28.30 -1.73 1.97
CA LYS A 272 -28.76 -1.71 3.37
C LYS A 272 -27.62 -2.16 4.29
N GLY A 273 -27.35 -1.37 5.34
CA GLY A 273 -26.28 -1.66 6.29
C GLY A 273 -24.92 -1.09 5.87
N SER A 274 -24.88 -0.12 4.95
CA SER A 274 -23.68 0.69 4.74
C SER A 274 -23.37 1.51 5.99
N GLU A 275 -22.07 1.59 6.32
CA GLU A 275 -21.54 2.22 7.52
C GLU A 275 -20.85 3.55 7.20
N PRO A 276 -20.59 4.42 8.19
CA PRO A 276 -19.87 5.69 7.97
C PRO A 276 -18.51 5.52 7.28
N ALA A 277 -17.81 4.40 7.50
CA ALA A 277 -16.55 4.09 6.82
C ALA A 277 -16.74 3.88 5.31
N ASP A 278 -17.87 3.26 4.89
CA ASP A 278 -18.19 3.11 3.46
C ASP A 278 -18.49 4.48 2.83
N TRP A 279 -19.20 5.35 3.55
CA TRP A 279 -19.54 6.70 3.09
C TRP A 279 -18.27 7.56 2.96
N GLN A 280 -17.35 7.44 3.92
CA GLN A 280 -16.06 8.12 3.90
C GLN A 280 -15.27 7.74 2.64
N ARG A 281 -15.10 6.44 2.40
CA ARG A 281 -14.38 5.93 1.22
C ARG A 281 -15.00 6.43 -0.09
N TYR A 282 -16.33 6.44 -0.18
CA TYR A 282 -17.01 6.95 -1.37
C TYR A 282 -16.84 8.47 -1.53
N ALA A 283 -16.93 9.24 -0.44
CA ALA A 283 -16.71 10.68 -0.45
C ALA A 283 -15.27 11.04 -0.86
N ASP A 284 -14.28 10.29 -0.33
CA ASP A 284 -12.86 10.48 -0.68
C ASP A 284 -12.61 10.21 -2.17
N LEU A 285 -13.21 9.15 -2.73
CA LEU A 285 -13.12 8.85 -4.17
C LEU A 285 -13.80 9.92 -5.02
N LEU A 286 -14.96 10.43 -4.61
CA LEU A 286 -15.64 11.53 -5.30
C LEU A 286 -14.76 12.79 -5.31
N LEU A 287 -14.08 13.07 -4.19
CA LEU A 287 -13.16 14.22 -4.09
C LEU A 287 -11.97 14.07 -5.04
N THR A 288 -11.27 12.93 -4.98
CA THR A 288 -10.07 12.68 -5.80
C THR A 288 -10.37 12.61 -7.31
N THR A 289 -11.59 12.19 -7.67
CA THR A 289 -12.05 12.13 -9.07
C THR A 289 -12.74 13.41 -9.56
N GLY A 290 -12.69 14.48 -8.76
CA GLY A 290 -13.25 15.80 -9.15
C GLY A 290 -14.77 15.93 -9.07
N ASN A 291 -15.46 14.95 -8.47
CA ASN A 291 -16.92 15.02 -8.26
C ASN A 291 -17.25 15.81 -6.97
N LEU A 292 -16.81 17.06 -6.92
CA LEU A 292 -16.69 17.88 -5.72
C LEU A 292 -18.03 18.15 -4.99
N ALA A 293 -19.11 18.40 -5.74
CA ALA A 293 -20.43 18.68 -5.17
C ALA A 293 -21.02 17.44 -4.45
N ASP A 294 -20.84 16.28 -5.06
CA ASP A 294 -21.27 15.01 -4.46
C ASP A 294 -20.39 14.65 -3.27
N ALA A 295 -19.08 14.85 -3.35
CA ALA A 295 -18.17 14.68 -2.23
C ALA A 295 -18.62 15.50 -1.01
N ALA A 296 -18.88 16.81 -1.20
CA ALA A 296 -19.39 17.69 -0.14
C ALA A 296 -20.70 17.16 0.46
N THR A 297 -21.62 16.66 -0.37
CA THR A 297 -22.88 16.10 0.11
C THR A 297 -22.67 14.88 1.02
N TRP A 298 -21.73 14.00 0.65
CA TRP A 298 -21.44 12.81 1.46
C TRP A 298 -20.68 13.15 2.75
N TYR A 299 -19.72 14.08 2.73
CA TYR A 299 -19.07 14.55 3.95
C TYR A 299 -20.07 15.21 4.90
N GLN A 300 -21.03 15.98 4.40
CA GLN A 300 -22.09 16.56 5.22
C GLN A 300 -22.95 15.46 5.87
N ARG A 301 -23.26 14.39 5.13
CA ARG A 301 -23.99 13.22 5.68
C ARG A 301 -23.21 12.51 6.78
N ILE A 302 -21.88 12.35 6.61
CA ILE A 302 -21.00 11.75 7.62
C ILE A 302 -20.99 12.60 8.89
N ILE A 303 -20.87 13.92 8.76
CA ILE A 303 -20.92 14.86 9.89
C ILE A 303 -22.25 14.79 10.62
N ALA A 304 -23.36 14.73 9.87
CA ALA A 304 -24.69 14.64 10.45
C ALA A 304 -24.94 13.31 11.18
N ALA A 305 -24.39 12.21 10.67
CA ALA A 305 -24.54 10.88 11.28
C ALA A 305 -23.81 10.75 12.63
N ASP A 306 -22.80 11.57 12.91
CA ASP A 306 -22.10 11.60 14.19
C ASP A 306 -22.95 12.26 15.32
N GLY A 307 -24.13 12.75 14.99
CA GLY A 307 -25.14 13.26 15.92
C GLY A 307 -24.60 14.40 16.81
N ALA A 308 -24.75 14.26 18.13
CA ALA A 308 -24.32 15.28 19.08
C ALA A 308 -22.81 15.55 19.10
N LYS A 309 -21.97 14.62 18.64
CA LYS A 309 -20.53 14.83 18.48
C LYS A 309 -20.24 15.78 17.31
N GLY A 310 -21.08 15.79 16.28
CA GLY A 310 -21.06 16.77 15.19
C GLY A 310 -19.86 16.70 14.27
N GLY A 311 -19.31 15.52 14.05
CA GLY A 311 -18.17 15.27 13.15
C GLY A 311 -16.80 15.54 13.78
N SER A 312 -15.78 14.83 13.30
CA SER A 312 -14.38 15.06 13.66
C SER A 312 -13.83 16.33 12.97
N TRP A 313 -12.70 16.84 13.43
CA TRP A 313 -11.98 17.92 12.73
C TRP A 313 -11.63 17.53 11.29
N GLY A 314 -11.27 16.25 11.07
CA GLY A 314 -10.95 15.71 9.74
C GLY A 314 -12.15 15.72 8.80
N ASN A 315 -13.33 15.32 9.28
CA ASN A 315 -14.55 15.36 8.45
C ASN A 315 -14.90 16.80 8.02
N TRP A 316 -14.76 17.77 8.93
CA TRP A 316 -14.98 19.17 8.62
C TRP A 316 -13.92 19.73 7.67
N LEU A 317 -12.66 19.28 7.79
CA LEU A 317 -11.58 19.66 6.87
C LEU A 317 -11.87 19.17 5.44
N GLN A 318 -12.21 17.88 5.30
CA GLN A 318 -12.55 17.31 3.98
C GLN A 318 -13.79 17.94 3.38
N TYR A 319 -14.82 18.18 4.18
CA TYR A 319 -16.00 18.91 3.73
C TYR A 319 -15.68 20.31 3.25
N GLY A 320 -14.90 21.06 4.02
CA GLY A 320 -14.44 22.39 3.65
C GLY A 320 -13.58 22.39 2.39
N GLY A 321 -12.67 21.43 2.25
CA GLY A 321 -11.83 21.27 1.07
C GLY A 321 -12.64 20.95 -0.19
N ALA A 322 -13.66 20.08 -0.09
CA ALA A 322 -14.55 19.78 -1.22
C ALA A 322 -15.37 21.00 -1.65
N LEU A 323 -15.84 21.81 -0.69
CA LEU A 323 -16.57 23.05 -0.98
C LEU A 323 -15.65 24.11 -1.61
N ASP A 324 -14.43 24.25 -1.13
CA ASP A 324 -13.44 25.20 -1.63
C ASP A 324 -13.10 24.91 -3.10
N GLN A 325 -12.73 23.66 -3.39
CA GLN A 325 -12.46 23.20 -4.74
C GLN A 325 -13.70 23.32 -5.65
N ALA A 326 -14.91 23.20 -5.10
CA ALA A 326 -16.16 23.45 -5.83
C ALA A 326 -16.48 24.95 -6.04
N GLY A 327 -15.60 25.86 -5.62
CA GLY A 327 -15.78 27.31 -5.73
C GLY A 327 -16.80 27.90 -4.75
N ARG A 328 -17.18 27.17 -3.70
CA ARG A 328 -18.16 27.57 -2.68
C ARG A 328 -17.46 28.15 -1.45
N TRP A 329 -16.58 29.14 -1.67
CA TRP A 329 -15.71 29.68 -0.63
C TRP A 329 -16.43 30.12 0.69
N PRO A 330 -17.55 30.85 0.69
CA PRO A 330 -18.19 31.25 1.95
C PRO A 330 -18.55 30.05 2.84
N GLU A 331 -19.04 28.97 2.22
CA GLU A 331 -19.41 27.74 2.94
C GLU A 331 -18.18 26.91 3.34
N ALA A 332 -17.16 26.90 2.47
CA ALA A 332 -15.88 26.27 2.71
C ALA A 332 -15.21 26.88 3.95
N ARG A 333 -15.14 28.20 4.02
CA ARG A 333 -14.57 28.92 5.15
C ARG A 333 -15.26 28.53 6.47
N ASP A 334 -16.60 28.56 6.51
CA ASP A 334 -17.36 28.19 7.72
C ASP A 334 -17.08 26.72 8.16
N ALA A 335 -16.89 25.83 7.20
CA ALA A 335 -16.55 24.42 7.47
C ALA A 335 -15.10 24.28 7.98
N LEU A 336 -14.15 24.97 7.36
CA LEU A 336 -12.74 24.95 7.74
C LEU A 336 -12.53 25.59 9.13
N GLU A 337 -13.24 26.67 9.47
CA GLU A 337 -13.24 27.26 10.83
C GLU A 337 -13.75 26.25 11.87
N LYS A 338 -14.76 25.44 11.53
CA LYS A 338 -15.22 24.35 12.40
C LYS A 338 -14.17 23.24 12.53
N ALA A 339 -13.43 22.93 11.45
CA ALA A 339 -12.30 22.00 11.53
C ALA A 339 -11.25 22.48 12.52
N VAL A 340 -10.84 23.76 12.44
CA VAL A 340 -9.88 24.37 13.36
C VAL A 340 -10.42 24.45 14.80
N ALA A 341 -11.69 24.78 15.00
CA ALA A 341 -12.30 24.84 16.32
C ALA A 341 -12.33 23.45 17.01
N ARG A 342 -12.52 22.38 16.24
CA ARG A 342 -12.54 20.99 16.74
C ARG A 342 -11.16 20.37 16.89
N GLY A 343 -10.20 20.81 16.07
CA GLY A 343 -8.82 20.37 16.09
C GLY A 343 -7.84 21.53 16.23
N PRO A 344 -7.85 22.30 17.34
CA PRO A 344 -7.08 23.54 17.43
C PRO A 344 -5.55 23.33 17.42
N ALA A 345 -5.08 22.10 17.63
CA ALA A 345 -3.67 21.73 17.56
C ALA A 345 -3.34 20.87 16.32
N GLN A 346 -4.26 20.79 15.34
CA GLN A 346 -4.03 20.05 14.12
C GLN A 346 -3.38 20.94 13.06
N PRO A 347 -2.11 20.71 12.71
CA PRO A 347 -1.38 21.58 11.80
C PRO A 347 -2.01 21.60 10.40
N LEU A 348 -2.56 20.48 9.93
CA LEU A 348 -3.23 20.40 8.64
C LEU A 348 -4.48 21.29 8.56
N ALA A 349 -5.31 21.30 9.61
CA ALA A 349 -6.51 22.14 9.62
C ALA A 349 -6.16 23.65 9.66
N LEU A 350 -5.15 24.01 10.47
CA LEU A 350 -4.64 25.37 10.54
C LEU A 350 -4.03 25.81 9.20
N ASN A 351 -3.26 24.94 8.57
CA ASN A 351 -2.62 25.19 7.29
C ASN A 351 -3.65 25.40 6.19
N TYR A 352 -4.59 24.47 6.04
CA TYR A 352 -5.58 24.55 4.98
C TYR A 352 -6.44 25.81 5.08
N LEU A 353 -6.98 26.12 6.28
CA LEU A 353 -7.75 27.34 6.47
C LEU A 353 -6.91 28.58 6.18
N GLY A 354 -5.68 28.64 6.72
CA GLY A 354 -4.80 29.79 6.51
C GLY A 354 -4.43 30.00 5.05
N PHE A 355 -4.08 28.92 4.35
CA PHE A 355 -3.71 28.96 2.94
C PHE A 355 -4.91 29.36 2.05
N ALA A 356 -6.07 28.72 2.24
CA ALA A 356 -7.26 29.04 1.47
C ALA A 356 -7.73 30.50 1.66
N GLN A 357 -7.69 31.02 2.89
CA GLN A 357 -7.99 32.44 3.15
C GLN A 357 -7.03 33.35 2.40
N VAL A 358 -5.74 33.02 2.33
CA VAL A 358 -4.74 33.80 1.58
C VAL A 358 -5.04 33.79 0.07
N GLU A 359 -5.34 32.63 -0.49
CA GLU A 359 -5.68 32.48 -1.91
C GLU A 359 -6.94 33.25 -2.29
N HIS A 360 -7.94 33.26 -1.42
CA HIS A 360 -9.17 34.05 -1.62
C HIS A 360 -9.05 35.51 -1.23
N GLY A 361 -7.90 35.96 -0.74
CA GLY A 361 -7.68 37.35 -0.26
C GLY A 361 -8.50 37.75 0.95
N ASP A 362 -8.89 36.76 1.78
CA ASP A 362 -9.72 36.91 2.97
C ASP A 362 -8.87 36.83 4.24
N ASP A 363 -9.01 37.79 5.15
CA ASP A 363 -8.30 37.92 6.43
C ASP A 363 -6.81 37.52 6.40
N ILE A 364 -6.02 38.09 5.52
CA ILE A 364 -4.58 37.79 5.39
C ILE A 364 -3.83 37.88 6.75
N PRO A 365 -4.06 38.87 7.63
CA PRO A 365 -3.44 38.88 8.93
C PRO A 365 -3.83 37.72 9.84
N GLY A 366 -5.08 37.25 9.77
CA GLY A 366 -5.56 36.05 10.46
C GLY A 366 -4.93 34.78 9.93
N SER A 367 -4.86 34.68 8.61
CA SER A 367 -4.22 33.57 7.91
C SER A 367 -2.76 33.39 8.33
N ILE A 368 -1.97 34.47 8.34
CA ILE A 368 -0.58 34.43 8.81
C ILE A 368 -0.49 33.88 10.24
N ARG A 369 -1.38 34.30 11.16
CA ARG A 369 -1.39 33.79 12.54
C ARG A 369 -1.69 32.29 12.59
N LEU A 370 -2.60 31.79 11.75
CA LEU A 370 -2.92 30.36 11.62
C LEU A 370 -1.71 29.57 11.11
N LEU A 371 -1.07 30.06 10.05
CA LEU A 371 0.09 29.43 9.43
C LEU A 371 1.33 29.45 10.32
N GLU A 372 1.59 30.56 11.02
CA GLU A 372 2.65 30.63 12.04
C GLU A 372 2.42 29.62 13.18
N ARG A 373 1.16 29.38 13.52
CA ARG A 373 0.78 28.40 14.53
C ARG A 373 0.96 26.98 14.01
N ALA A 374 0.57 26.69 12.77
CA ALA A 374 0.80 25.39 12.11
C ALA A 374 2.30 25.09 12.05
N SER A 375 3.13 26.04 11.60
CA SER A 375 4.58 25.90 11.51
C SER A 375 5.26 25.68 12.87
N ARG A 376 4.76 26.25 13.95
CA ARG A 376 5.28 25.95 15.29
C ARG A 376 4.96 24.53 15.78
N ILE A 377 3.84 23.96 15.34
CA ILE A 377 3.43 22.59 15.71
C ILE A 377 4.19 21.56 14.89
N ASP A 378 4.34 21.81 13.59
CA ASP A 378 5.05 20.94 12.65
C ASP A 378 6.06 21.74 11.81
N PRO A 379 7.23 22.05 12.39
CA PRO A 379 8.24 22.93 11.77
C PRO A 379 8.99 22.27 10.61
N THR A 380 8.87 20.96 10.44
CA THR A 380 9.57 20.19 9.38
C THR A 380 8.73 19.97 8.13
N ASN A 381 7.46 20.33 8.17
CA ASN A 381 6.53 20.15 7.05
C ASN A 381 6.76 21.24 5.99
N ALA A 382 7.20 20.79 4.81
CA ALA A 382 7.53 21.71 3.70
C ALA A 382 6.31 22.46 3.18
N SER A 383 5.15 21.82 3.08
CA SER A 383 3.91 22.45 2.60
C SER A 383 3.41 23.54 3.57
N ILE A 384 3.55 23.33 4.89
CA ILE A 384 3.22 24.37 5.87
C ILE A 384 4.21 25.53 5.80
N THR A 385 5.49 25.24 5.61
CA THR A 385 6.55 26.26 5.46
C THR A 385 6.33 27.08 4.20
N ASP A 386 5.96 26.44 3.10
CA ASP A 386 5.59 27.10 1.83
C ASP A 386 4.35 27.99 2.02
N SER A 387 3.26 27.47 2.57
CA SER A 387 2.03 28.23 2.81
C SER A 387 2.28 29.50 3.64
N LEU A 388 3.14 29.40 4.66
CA LEU A 388 3.53 30.56 5.48
C LEU A 388 4.39 31.55 4.67
N GLY A 389 5.35 31.05 3.89
CA GLY A 389 6.15 31.85 2.97
C GLY A 389 5.29 32.57 1.94
N TRP A 390 4.36 31.86 1.33
CA TRP A 390 3.41 32.40 0.37
C TRP A 390 2.51 33.51 0.97
N ALA A 391 1.96 33.27 2.17
CA ALA A 391 1.18 34.27 2.90
C ALA A 391 1.98 35.57 3.17
N TYR A 392 3.25 35.44 3.58
CA TYR A 392 4.11 36.61 3.71
C TYR A 392 4.38 37.30 2.36
N HIS A 393 4.57 36.54 1.30
CA HIS A 393 4.76 37.11 -0.04
C HIS A 393 3.54 37.92 -0.48
N LEU A 394 2.33 37.37 -0.37
CA LEU A 394 1.09 38.04 -0.76
C LEU A 394 0.77 39.24 0.14
N SER A 395 1.19 39.21 1.41
CA SER A 395 1.09 40.37 2.31
C SER A 395 2.11 41.48 2.00
N GLY A 396 3.00 41.30 1.03
CA GLY A 396 4.05 42.25 0.67
C GLY A 396 5.33 42.12 1.50
N ASN A 397 5.40 41.16 2.44
CA ASN A 397 6.59 40.95 3.27
C ASN A 397 7.53 39.88 2.65
N THR A 398 8.01 40.16 1.43
CA THR A 398 8.85 39.22 0.70
C THR A 398 10.20 38.95 1.41
N ALA A 399 10.67 39.85 2.25
CA ALA A 399 11.87 39.62 3.06
C ALA A 399 11.73 38.45 4.04
N ARG A 400 10.54 38.26 4.61
CA ARG A 400 10.22 37.09 5.46
C ARG A 400 9.84 35.87 4.63
N ALA A 401 9.25 36.06 3.45
CA ALA A 401 8.80 35.00 2.57
C ALA A 401 9.96 34.16 2.00
N LEU A 402 10.97 34.80 1.43
CA LEU A 402 12.02 34.14 0.68
C LEU A 402 12.76 33.02 1.45
N PRO A 403 13.23 33.23 2.70
CA PRO A 403 13.90 32.17 3.42
C PRO A 403 13.02 30.94 3.68
N LEU A 404 11.71 31.13 3.85
CA LEU A 404 10.76 30.05 4.06
C LEU A 404 10.54 29.27 2.75
N LEU A 405 10.28 29.97 1.65
CA LEU A 405 10.09 29.34 0.33
C LEU A 405 11.35 28.63 -0.15
N GLU A 406 12.55 29.19 0.09
CA GLU A 406 13.83 28.52 -0.20
C GLU A 406 13.99 27.24 0.64
N THR A 407 13.57 27.27 1.93
CA THR A 407 13.62 26.11 2.81
C THR A 407 12.63 25.03 2.35
N ALA A 408 11.40 25.39 2.01
CA ALA A 408 10.39 24.46 1.50
C ALA A 408 10.84 23.78 0.19
N ALA A 409 11.37 24.57 -0.76
CA ALA A 409 11.87 24.06 -2.02
C ALA A 409 13.09 23.13 -1.87
N GLN A 410 13.93 23.34 -0.85
CA GLN A 410 15.02 22.42 -0.54
C GLN A 410 14.52 21.10 0.06
N ALA A 411 13.46 21.14 0.87
CA ALA A 411 12.88 19.95 1.49
C ALA A 411 12.08 19.10 0.47
N GLU A 412 11.35 19.75 -0.44
CA GLU A 412 10.56 19.08 -1.49
C GLU A 412 10.90 19.62 -2.88
N PRO A 413 12.07 19.27 -3.44
CA PRO A 413 12.55 19.84 -4.71
C PRO A 413 11.74 19.46 -5.94
N THR A 414 10.87 18.45 -5.85
CA THR A 414 9.97 18.00 -6.93
C THR A 414 8.54 18.52 -6.80
N ASN A 415 8.26 19.36 -5.80
CA ASN A 415 6.93 19.95 -5.62
C ASN A 415 6.79 21.17 -6.53
N ALA A 416 5.90 21.08 -7.53
CA ALA A 416 5.69 22.12 -8.53
C ALA A 416 5.13 23.42 -7.94
N GLU A 417 4.21 23.33 -6.99
CA GLU A 417 3.57 24.49 -6.35
C GLU A 417 4.60 25.31 -5.55
N ILE A 418 5.41 24.63 -4.73
CA ILE A 418 6.49 25.26 -3.95
C ILE A 418 7.49 25.97 -4.87
N ALA A 419 7.87 25.30 -5.96
CA ALA A 419 8.80 25.88 -6.92
C ALA A 419 8.20 27.09 -7.68
N ASP A 420 6.88 27.08 -7.95
CA ASP A 420 6.17 28.20 -8.55
C ASP A 420 6.08 29.40 -7.61
N HIS A 421 5.72 29.18 -6.33
CA HIS A 421 5.69 30.22 -5.29
C HIS A 421 7.05 30.86 -5.07
N LEU A 422 8.12 30.05 -5.03
CA LEU A 422 9.49 30.55 -4.93
C LEU A 422 9.86 31.40 -6.14
N GLY A 423 9.49 30.99 -7.34
CA GLY A 423 9.70 31.76 -8.56
C GLY A 423 9.02 33.13 -8.51
N ASP A 424 7.78 33.19 -8.06
CA ASP A 424 7.03 34.43 -7.91
C ASP A 424 7.68 35.37 -6.87
N ALA A 425 8.15 34.82 -5.78
CA ALA A 425 8.84 35.59 -4.74
C ALA A 425 10.20 36.13 -5.25
N TYR A 426 10.99 35.34 -5.96
CA TYR A 426 12.21 35.82 -6.59
C TYR A 426 11.94 36.93 -7.60
N TRP A 427 10.93 36.77 -8.45
CA TRP A 427 10.57 37.79 -9.46
C TRP A 427 10.25 39.11 -8.79
N SER A 428 9.47 39.10 -7.72
CA SER A 428 9.05 40.33 -7.00
C SER A 428 10.22 41.08 -6.36
N THR A 429 11.37 40.43 -6.17
CA THR A 429 12.60 41.04 -5.63
C THR A 429 13.61 41.41 -6.74
N GLY A 430 13.26 41.24 -8.02
CA GLY A 430 14.12 41.52 -9.16
C GLY A 430 15.14 40.41 -9.48
N ARG A 431 15.09 39.28 -8.76
CA ARG A 431 15.91 38.10 -8.99
C ARG A 431 15.36 37.26 -10.16
N ASN A 432 15.29 37.91 -11.33
CA ASN A 432 14.59 37.38 -12.52
C ASN A 432 15.20 36.10 -13.09
N TYR A 433 16.50 35.88 -12.89
CA TYR A 433 17.18 34.66 -13.34
C TYR A 433 16.76 33.47 -12.46
N GLU A 434 16.85 33.64 -11.16
CA GLU A 434 16.44 32.62 -10.18
C GLU A 434 14.94 32.31 -10.29
N ALA A 435 14.11 33.32 -10.53
CA ALA A 435 12.66 33.14 -10.76
C ALA A 435 12.40 32.19 -11.92
N ARG A 436 13.05 32.46 -13.09
CA ARG A 436 12.89 31.58 -14.25
C ARG A 436 13.44 30.18 -14.04
N TYR A 437 14.47 30.04 -13.20
CA TYR A 437 15.01 28.73 -12.84
C TYR A 437 14.00 27.94 -11.99
N ALA A 438 13.41 28.57 -10.97
CA ALA A 438 12.38 27.96 -10.11
C ALA A 438 11.14 27.56 -10.91
N TRP A 439 10.61 28.43 -11.78
CA TRP A 439 9.48 28.09 -12.65
C TRP A 439 9.76 26.95 -13.63
N ARG A 440 11.01 26.84 -14.13
CA ARG A 440 11.41 25.69 -14.97
C ARG A 440 11.48 24.40 -14.16
N ALA A 441 11.90 24.46 -12.89
CA ALA A 441 11.83 23.31 -12.02
C ALA A 441 10.36 22.90 -11.77
N ALA A 442 9.47 23.86 -11.52
CA ALA A 442 8.05 23.61 -11.39
C ALA A 442 7.46 22.87 -12.60
N LEU A 443 7.84 23.25 -13.82
CA LEU A 443 7.36 22.62 -15.06
C LEU A 443 7.74 21.13 -15.21
N LEU A 444 8.73 20.64 -14.48
CA LEU A 444 9.13 19.22 -14.56
C LEU A 444 8.09 18.28 -13.94
N THR A 445 7.30 18.81 -13.02
CA THR A 445 6.33 18.02 -12.22
C THR A 445 4.95 18.68 -12.13
N ALA A 446 4.74 19.81 -12.85
CA ALA A 446 3.48 20.52 -12.85
C ALA A 446 2.36 19.69 -13.47
N GLU A 447 1.18 19.79 -12.87
CA GLU A 447 -0.04 19.23 -13.44
C GLU A 447 -0.37 19.88 -14.80
N PRO A 448 -1.03 19.14 -15.72
CA PRO A 448 -1.36 19.66 -17.05
C PRO A 448 -2.10 20.99 -17.02
N ALA A 449 -2.95 21.24 -16.03
CA ALA A 449 -3.72 22.46 -15.86
C ALA A 449 -2.82 23.69 -15.59
N ASP A 450 -1.70 23.53 -14.88
CA ASP A 450 -0.78 24.61 -14.50
C ASP A 450 0.32 24.87 -15.51
N THR A 451 0.60 23.90 -16.39
CA THR A 451 1.71 23.97 -17.35
C THR A 451 1.67 25.24 -18.21
N ALA A 452 0.50 25.61 -18.72
CA ALA A 452 0.35 26.81 -19.57
C ALA A 452 0.64 28.09 -18.79
N ARG A 453 0.16 28.20 -17.55
CA ARG A 453 0.34 29.36 -16.66
C ARG A 453 1.83 29.52 -16.29
N ILE A 454 2.49 28.45 -15.88
CA ILE A 454 3.90 28.47 -15.48
C ILE A 454 4.79 28.74 -16.70
N THR A 455 4.48 28.17 -17.88
CA THR A 455 5.21 28.46 -19.14
C THR A 455 5.16 29.93 -19.48
N ALA A 456 4.01 30.58 -19.32
CA ALA A 456 3.87 32.00 -19.53
C ALA A 456 4.74 32.83 -18.58
N LYS A 457 4.85 32.43 -17.30
CA LYS A 457 5.75 33.07 -16.32
C LYS A 457 7.23 32.94 -16.74
N VAL A 458 7.66 31.77 -17.20
CA VAL A 458 9.05 31.55 -17.69
C VAL A 458 9.38 32.47 -18.86
N ALA A 459 8.45 32.64 -19.81
CA ALA A 459 8.67 33.45 -21.01
C ALA A 459 8.64 34.94 -20.70
N ASN A 460 7.59 35.41 -20.03
CA ASN A 460 7.22 36.82 -19.92
C ASN A 460 7.49 37.43 -18.54
N GLY A 461 7.74 36.59 -17.51
CA GLY A 461 7.72 37.02 -16.11
C GLY A 461 6.31 37.27 -15.60
N LEU A 462 6.21 37.83 -14.41
CA LEU A 462 4.91 38.26 -13.86
C LEU A 462 4.55 39.65 -14.41
N PRO A 463 3.25 39.92 -14.67
CA PRO A 463 2.81 41.22 -15.00
C PRO A 463 3.15 42.24 -13.91
N PRO A 464 3.41 43.49 -14.20
CA PRO A 464 3.56 44.52 -13.18
C PRO A 464 2.35 44.50 -12.25
N LYS A 465 2.57 44.49 -10.90
CA LYS A 465 1.46 44.63 -9.96
C LYS A 465 0.71 45.90 -10.31
N ALA A 466 -0.57 45.77 -10.70
CA ALA A 466 -1.43 46.93 -10.82
C ALA A 466 -1.43 47.62 -9.44
N CYS A 467 -1.06 48.91 -9.42
CA CYS A 467 -1.17 49.71 -8.20
C CYS A 467 -2.65 49.67 -7.77
N ARG A 468 -2.93 48.94 -6.68
CA ARG A 468 -4.23 49.01 -6.00
C ARG A 468 -4.14 49.98 -4.86
#